data_ece0369705fc13d7c45d50d09414d7d9
#
_entry.id   ece0369705fc13d7c45d50d09414d7d9
#
_cell.length_a   1.000
_cell.length_b   1.000
_cell.length_c   1.000
_cell.angle_alpha   90.00
_cell.angle_beta   90.00
_cell.angle_gamma   90.00
#
_symmetry.space_group_name_H-M   'P 1'
#
loop_
_entity.id
_entity.type
_entity.pdbx_description
1 polymer ?
#
loop_
_entity_poly.entity_id
_entity_poly.type
_entity_poly.pdbx_seq_one_letter_code
_entity_poly.pdbx_strand_id
1 'polypeptide(L)'
;VVVVMGSGGATVRETVEALNADGARLGVAQVRLYRPFPAEALIEALPASVRRIAVLDRTKEPGSAGEPLFADVVMAVAEAGEHFDGPLPLVTGGRYGLGSKEFTPAMAKAVFDDLAAETPHRRFTVGIDDDVTHLSLPVDEDFRIAPEGLTAVFFGLGADGTVGAAKNSVKIIASEPDRYAQGYFVYDSRKSGATTVSHLRFGSRPIDAPHLVDAADFVAVHQFELLERMPTLDLAKRGATVLVTSPYGADTWDRLPEDVQRIILDRDLDLWVVDAA
;
A
#
# COMPACT_ATOMS: atom_id res chain seq x y z
N VAL A 1 17.59 -4.29 7.84
CA VAL A 1 17.39 -3.25 6.80
C VAL A 1 16.73 -3.90 5.59
N VAL A 2 15.84 -3.18 4.92
CA VAL A 2 15.29 -3.56 3.61
C VAL A 2 15.92 -2.67 2.53
N VAL A 3 16.40 -3.28 1.44
CA VAL A 3 16.88 -2.58 0.24
C VAL A 3 15.84 -2.80 -0.86
N VAL A 4 15.40 -1.72 -1.49
CA VAL A 4 14.29 -1.76 -2.46
C VAL A 4 14.39 -0.65 -3.51
N MET A 5 13.75 -0.81 -4.66
CA MET A 5 13.61 0.21 -5.70
C MET A 5 12.16 0.63 -5.89
N GLY A 6 11.95 1.81 -6.47
CA GLY A 6 10.64 2.28 -6.92
C GLY A 6 9.66 2.56 -5.79
N SER A 7 8.36 2.45 -6.09
CA SER A 7 7.27 2.81 -5.18
C SER A 7 7.21 1.95 -3.91
N GLY A 8 7.69 0.70 -3.96
CA GLY A 8 7.78 -0.15 -2.77
C GLY A 8 8.62 0.45 -1.64
N GLY A 9 9.58 1.32 -2.00
CA GLY A 9 10.39 2.04 -1.01
C GLY A 9 9.61 2.96 -0.10
N ALA A 10 8.56 3.59 -0.61
CA ALA A 10 7.67 4.45 0.19
C ALA A 10 6.85 3.62 1.18
N THR A 11 6.25 2.49 0.74
CA THR A 11 5.54 1.56 1.64
C THR A 11 6.44 1.03 2.74
N VAL A 12 7.69 0.62 2.40
CA VAL A 12 8.65 0.14 3.41
C VAL A 12 9.01 1.25 4.38
N ARG A 13 9.22 2.49 3.92
CA ARG A 13 9.56 3.64 4.77
C ARG A 13 8.45 3.94 5.77
N GLU A 14 7.19 4.02 5.33
CA GLU A 14 6.03 4.22 6.19
C GLU A 14 5.95 3.12 7.26
N THR A 15 6.18 1.86 6.86
CA THR A 15 6.21 0.73 7.78
C THR A 15 7.35 0.83 8.79
N VAL A 16 8.55 1.23 8.35
CA VAL A 16 9.71 1.45 9.22
C VAL A 16 9.44 2.56 10.23
N GLU A 17 8.84 3.67 9.81
CA GLU A 17 8.48 4.79 10.69
C GLU A 17 7.49 4.33 11.76
N ALA A 18 6.44 3.60 11.39
CA ALA A 18 5.45 3.08 12.32
C ALA A 18 6.06 2.09 13.32
N LEU A 19 6.80 1.09 12.86
CA LEU A 19 7.40 0.09 13.74
C LEU A 19 8.50 0.68 14.65
N ASN A 20 9.25 1.66 14.16
CA ASN A 20 10.28 2.33 14.97
C ASN A 20 9.65 3.25 16.04
N ALA A 21 8.46 3.80 15.82
CA ALA A 21 7.71 4.52 16.84
C ALA A 21 7.34 3.61 18.02
N ASP A 22 7.13 2.30 17.75
CA ASP A 22 6.90 1.26 18.74
C ASP A 22 8.19 0.64 19.33
N GLY A 23 9.37 1.24 19.01
CA GLY A 23 10.65 0.86 19.59
C GLY A 23 11.48 -0.14 18.79
N ALA A 24 11.07 -0.50 17.58
CA ALA A 24 11.91 -1.27 16.67
C ALA A 24 13.14 -0.46 16.21
N ARG A 25 14.13 -1.13 15.62
CA ARG A 25 15.33 -0.52 15.03
C ARG A 25 15.50 -1.03 13.61
N LEU A 26 14.63 -0.57 12.74
CA LEU A 26 14.54 -0.97 11.34
C LEU A 26 15.00 0.16 10.42
N GLY A 27 15.42 -0.19 9.21
CA GLY A 27 15.82 0.79 8.21
C GLY A 27 15.43 0.36 6.81
N VAL A 28 15.38 1.34 5.91
CA VAL A 28 15.17 1.15 4.48
C VAL A 28 16.23 1.90 3.68
N ALA A 29 16.82 1.25 2.69
CA ALA A 29 17.67 1.86 1.69
C ALA A 29 16.96 1.80 0.34
N GLN A 30 16.52 2.96 -0.17
CA GLN A 30 15.85 3.04 -1.46
C GLN A 30 16.85 3.37 -2.56
N VAL A 31 17.13 2.41 -3.44
CA VAL A 31 17.99 2.61 -4.61
C VAL A 31 17.20 3.37 -5.68
N ARG A 32 17.64 4.58 -6.01
CA ARG A 32 17.00 5.43 -7.04
C ARG A 32 17.78 5.40 -8.36
N LEU A 33 19.11 5.38 -8.31
CA LEU A 33 19.97 5.20 -9.47
C LEU A 33 20.40 3.74 -9.54
N TYR A 34 19.82 2.98 -10.47
CA TYR A 34 20.08 1.53 -10.57
C TYR A 34 21.26 1.20 -11.48
N ARG A 35 21.49 1.98 -12.52
CA ARG A 35 22.63 1.77 -13.46
C ARG A 35 23.29 3.13 -13.82
N PRO A 36 24.61 3.27 -13.64
CA PRO A 36 25.51 2.28 -12.99
C PRO A 36 25.13 2.04 -11.54
N PHE A 37 25.33 0.81 -11.02
CA PHE A 37 24.95 0.48 -9.65
C PHE A 37 25.84 1.22 -8.65
N PRO A 38 25.26 1.98 -7.69
CA PRO A 38 26.01 2.83 -6.77
C PRO A 38 26.46 2.04 -5.53
N ALA A 39 27.36 1.04 -5.72
CA ALA A 39 27.76 0.13 -4.65
C ALA A 39 28.34 0.87 -3.43
N GLU A 40 29.29 1.80 -3.65
CA GLU A 40 29.91 2.59 -2.57
C GLU A 40 28.85 3.37 -1.78
N ALA A 41 28.00 4.13 -2.47
CA ALA A 41 26.96 4.93 -1.81
C ALA A 41 25.92 4.07 -1.06
N LEU A 42 25.61 2.86 -1.56
CA LEU A 42 24.76 1.91 -0.84
C LEU A 42 25.45 1.47 0.47
N ILE A 43 26.72 1.08 0.40
CA ILE A 43 27.46 0.61 1.58
C ILE A 43 27.62 1.74 2.62
N GLU A 44 27.95 2.95 2.19
CA GLU A 44 28.02 4.13 3.08
C GLU A 44 26.69 4.44 3.76
N ALA A 45 25.56 4.19 3.10
CA ALA A 45 24.23 4.40 3.66
C ALA A 45 23.81 3.31 4.67
N LEU A 46 24.47 2.15 4.67
CA LEU A 46 24.18 1.07 5.60
C LEU A 46 24.92 1.27 6.93
N PRO A 47 24.26 1.13 8.09
CA PRO A 47 24.96 1.15 9.37
C PRO A 47 25.99 0.00 9.45
N ALA A 48 27.20 0.29 9.95
CA ALA A 48 28.22 -0.74 10.19
C ALA A 48 27.74 -1.88 11.11
N SER A 49 26.76 -1.58 11.96
CA SER A 49 26.11 -2.53 12.87
C SER A 49 25.03 -3.41 12.23
N VAL A 50 24.71 -3.23 10.94
CA VAL A 50 23.67 -4.04 10.27
C VAL A 50 24.08 -5.53 10.26
N ARG A 51 23.12 -6.41 10.52
CA ARG A 51 23.37 -7.87 10.56
C ARG A 51 22.55 -8.63 9.52
N ARG A 52 21.45 -8.06 9.09
CA ARG A 52 20.50 -8.71 8.19
C ARG A 52 19.94 -7.70 7.20
N ILE A 53 19.92 -8.07 5.93
CA ILE A 53 19.43 -7.25 4.82
C ILE A 53 18.46 -8.09 4.00
N ALA A 54 17.23 -7.64 3.82
CA ALA A 54 16.31 -8.18 2.84
C ALA A 54 16.31 -7.28 1.60
N VAL A 55 16.48 -7.86 0.43
CA VAL A 55 16.43 -7.14 -0.84
C VAL A 55 15.14 -7.48 -1.57
N LEU A 56 14.37 -6.46 -1.94
CA LEU A 56 13.09 -6.62 -2.60
C LEU A 56 13.16 -6.26 -4.07
N ASP A 57 12.92 -7.22 -4.92
CA ASP A 57 12.84 -7.08 -6.38
C ASP A 57 11.39 -7.20 -6.87
N ARG A 58 10.93 -6.25 -7.68
CA ARG A 58 9.63 -6.31 -8.37
C ARG A 58 9.79 -6.95 -9.75
N THR A 59 10.60 -7.98 -9.83
CA THR A 59 10.86 -8.77 -11.04
C THR A 59 11.14 -10.21 -10.68
N LYS A 60 11.05 -11.08 -11.67
CA LYS A 60 11.54 -12.46 -11.63
C LYS A 60 12.52 -12.63 -12.77
N GLU A 61 13.73 -13.13 -12.46
CA GLU A 61 14.78 -13.38 -13.42
C GLU A 61 14.98 -14.90 -13.61
N PRO A 62 14.23 -15.54 -14.53
CA PRO A 62 14.33 -16.97 -14.77
C PRO A 62 15.75 -17.38 -15.25
N GLY A 63 16.30 -18.41 -14.62
CA GLY A 63 17.63 -18.91 -14.97
C GLY A 63 18.80 -18.18 -14.32
N SER A 64 18.55 -17.10 -13.57
CA SER A 64 19.56 -16.42 -12.76
C SER A 64 19.66 -17.03 -11.36
N ALA A 65 20.80 -16.84 -10.70
CA ALA A 65 21.01 -17.22 -9.30
C ALA A 65 20.20 -16.36 -8.31
N GLY A 66 19.64 -15.24 -8.77
CA GLY A 66 18.79 -14.33 -8.00
C GLY A 66 18.30 -13.19 -8.87
N GLU A 67 17.39 -12.40 -8.32
CA GLU A 67 16.88 -11.21 -8.96
C GLU A 67 17.95 -10.13 -9.07
N PRO A 68 17.84 -9.17 -9.99
CA PRO A 68 18.93 -8.25 -10.34
C PRO A 68 19.41 -7.38 -9.17
N LEU A 69 18.50 -6.73 -8.44
CA LEU A 69 18.91 -5.88 -7.32
C LEU A 69 19.54 -6.73 -6.20
N PHE A 70 18.95 -7.90 -5.92
CA PHE A 70 19.51 -8.84 -4.94
C PHE A 70 20.95 -9.22 -5.29
N ALA A 71 21.23 -9.55 -6.56
CA ALA A 71 22.57 -9.93 -7.00
C ALA A 71 23.58 -8.78 -6.84
N ASP A 72 23.19 -7.57 -7.21
CA ASP A 72 24.04 -6.37 -7.06
C ASP A 72 24.34 -6.07 -5.57
N VAL A 73 23.34 -6.16 -4.69
CA VAL A 73 23.52 -5.93 -3.26
C VAL A 73 24.41 -7.00 -2.63
N VAL A 74 24.22 -8.28 -3.00
CA VAL A 74 25.11 -9.36 -2.51
C VAL A 74 26.55 -9.11 -2.90
N MET A 75 26.81 -8.69 -4.14
CA MET A 75 28.16 -8.37 -4.62
C MET A 75 28.75 -7.19 -3.83
N ALA A 76 28.00 -6.09 -3.72
CA ALA A 76 28.45 -4.90 -2.98
C ALA A 76 28.77 -5.22 -1.52
N VAL A 77 27.93 -5.98 -0.83
CA VAL A 77 28.16 -6.40 0.56
C VAL A 77 29.38 -7.30 0.68
N ALA A 78 29.58 -8.22 -0.26
CA ALA A 78 30.74 -9.13 -0.26
C ALA A 78 32.08 -8.39 -0.43
N GLU A 79 32.10 -7.32 -1.24
CA GLU A 79 33.28 -6.51 -1.49
C GLU A 79 33.58 -5.49 -0.37
N ALA A 80 32.59 -5.15 0.44
CA ALA A 80 32.67 -4.13 1.49
C ALA A 80 32.87 -4.72 2.89
N GLY A 81 33.58 -5.82 3.02
CA GLY A 81 33.73 -6.54 4.31
C GLY A 81 34.26 -5.69 5.47
N GLU A 82 35.15 -4.76 5.21
CA GLU A 82 35.74 -3.86 6.23
C GLU A 82 34.77 -2.79 6.77
N HIS A 83 33.67 -2.56 6.09
CA HIS A 83 32.63 -1.60 6.52
C HIS A 83 31.86 -2.09 7.76
N PHE A 84 31.71 -3.39 7.95
CA PHE A 84 30.81 -3.97 8.95
C PHE A 84 31.51 -4.33 10.26
N ASP A 85 30.88 -4.01 11.41
CA ASP A 85 31.37 -4.31 12.75
C ASP A 85 31.26 -5.82 13.08
N GLY A 86 31.85 -6.70 12.30
CA GLY A 86 31.82 -8.15 12.53
C GLY A 86 31.58 -8.95 11.25
N PRO A 87 30.89 -10.10 11.30
CA PRO A 87 30.65 -10.89 10.10
C PRO A 87 29.77 -10.15 9.11
N LEU A 88 29.93 -10.48 7.82
CA LEU A 88 29.09 -9.93 6.74
C LEU A 88 27.59 -10.12 7.08
N PRO A 89 26.76 -9.11 6.79
CA PRO A 89 25.33 -9.24 6.96
C PRO A 89 24.76 -10.43 6.17
N LEU A 90 23.78 -11.11 6.75
CA LEU A 90 22.97 -12.05 6.00
C LEU A 90 22.13 -11.28 4.98
N VAL A 91 22.28 -11.58 3.69
CA VAL A 91 21.45 -11.00 2.63
C VAL A 91 20.43 -12.02 2.15
N THR A 92 19.15 -11.64 2.17
CA THR A 92 18.02 -12.44 1.67
C THR A 92 17.36 -11.75 0.49
N GLY A 93 16.75 -12.50 -0.42
CA GLY A 93 16.11 -11.93 -1.62
C GLY A 93 14.63 -12.26 -1.70
N GLY A 94 13.80 -11.24 -1.83
CA GLY A 94 12.35 -11.35 -1.91
C GLY A 94 11.76 -10.77 -3.19
N ARG A 95 10.72 -11.39 -3.71
CA ARG A 95 9.92 -10.90 -4.84
C ARG A 95 8.58 -10.40 -4.35
N TYR A 96 8.15 -9.26 -4.88
CA TYR A 96 6.88 -8.63 -4.55
C TYR A 96 6.23 -7.97 -5.76
N GLY A 97 4.93 -7.70 -5.68
CA GLY A 97 4.22 -6.81 -6.62
C GLY A 97 4.17 -7.26 -8.08
N LEU A 98 4.50 -8.53 -8.38
CA LEU A 98 4.42 -9.09 -9.73
C LEU A 98 2.96 -9.13 -10.21
N GLY A 99 2.74 -8.96 -11.52
CA GLY A 99 1.40 -8.97 -12.08
C GLY A 99 0.52 -7.83 -11.58
N SER A 100 1.12 -6.68 -11.28
CA SER A 100 0.44 -5.50 -10.72
C SER A 100 -0.23 -5.72 -9.35
N LYS A 101 0.20 -6.75 -8.62
CA LYS A 101 -0.25 -6.97 -7.23
C LYS A 101 0.21 -5.82 -6.35
N GLU A 102 -0.62 -5.47 -5.40
CA GLU A 102 -0.34 -4.45 -4.41
C GLU A 102 0.82 -4.85 -3.48
N PHE A 103 1.44 -3.86 -2.86
CA PHE A 103 2.42 -4.05 -1.81
C PHE A 103 2.07 -3.15 -0.62
N THR A 104 1.55 -3.77 0.42
CA THR A 104 0.98 -3.09 1.60
C THR A 104 1.98 -2.99 2.75
N PRO A 105 1.73 -2.12 3.76
CA PRO A 105 2.50 -2.09 5.00
C PRO A 105 2.55 -3.44 5.73
N ALA A 106 1.46 -4.20 5.72
CA ALA A 106 1.42 -5.55 6.30
C ALA A 106 2.41 -6.50 5.61
N MET A 107 2.53 -6.43 4.29
CA MET A 107 3.52 -7.19 3.53
C MET A 107 4.96 -6.73 3.82
N ALA A 108 5.18 -5.43 3.97
CA ALA A 108 6.49 -4.91 4.36
C ALA A 108 6.87 -5.37 5.79
N LYS A 109 5.91 -5.38 6.73
CA LYS A 109 6.09 -5.93 8.08
C LYS A 109 6.47 -7.41 8.02
N ALA A 110 5.78 -8.23 7.22
CA ALA A 110 6.08 -9.64 7.07
C ALA A 110 7.54 -9.89 6.64
N VAL A 111 8.10 -9.03 5.78
CA VAL A 111 9.53 -9.08 5.42
C VAL A 111 10.44 -8.83 6.62
N PHE A 112 10.10 -7.87 7.48
CA PHE A 112 10.87 -7.59 8.70
C PHE A 112 10.73 -8.70 9.72
N ASP A 113 9.54 -9.29 9.86
CA ASP A 113 9.28 -10.42 10.78
C ASP A 113 10.10 -11.65 10.35
N ASP A 114 10.11 -11.98 9.05
CA ASP A 114 10.95 -13.05 8.52
C ASP A 114 12.43 -12.74 8.75
N LEU A 115 12.86 -11.53 8.48
CA LEU A 115 14.25 -11.11 8.66
C LEU A 115 14.68 -11.17 10.14
N ALA A 116 13.74 -11.02 11.07
CA ALA A 116 13.98 -11.15 12.52
C ALA A 116 13.97 -12.61 13.01
N ALA A 117 13.40 -13.55 12.26
CA ALA A 117 13.30 -14.96 12.64
C ALA A 117 14.67 -15.58 12.92
N GLU A 118 14.71 -16.66 13.72
CA GLU A 118 15.95 -17.40 14.00
C GLU A 118 16.60 -17.89 12.70
N THR A 119 15.79 -18.38 11.76
CA THR A 119 16.21 -18.88 10.44
C THR A 119 15.42 -18.20 9.35
N PRO A 120 15.84 -17.01 8.88
CA PRO A 120 15.16 -16.29 7.81
C PRO A 120 15.21 -17.05 6.48
N HIS A 121 14.18 -16.91 5.66
CA HIS A 121 14.16 -17.46 4.32
C HIS A 121 15.24 -16.81 3.45
N ARG A 122 16.08 -17.62 2.80
CA ARG A 122 17.10 -17.09 1.87
C ARG A 122 16.48 -16.50 0.61
N ARG A 123 15.36 -17.06 0.19
CA ARG A 123 14.51 -16.59 -0.92
C ARG A 123 13.07 -16.67 -0.49
N PHE A 124 12.29 -15.66 -0.83
CA PHE A 124 10.87 -15.63 -0.48
C PHE A 124 10.07 -14.84 -1.53
N THR A 125 8.77 -14.96 -1.43
CA THR A 125 7.79 -14.06 -2.06
C THR A 125 6.92 -13.42 -0.97
N VAL A 126 6.39 -12.25 -1.21
CA VAL A 126 5.43 -11.60 -0.33
C VAL A 126 4.30 -10.98 -1.15
N GLY A 127 3.06 -11.19 -0.71
CA GLY A 127 1.87 -10.79 -1.47
C GLY A 127 1.68 -11.55 -2.79
N ILE A 128 2.35 -12.68 -2.95
CA ILE A 128 2.28 -13.58 -4.12
C ILE A 128 2.09 -14.98 -3.58
N ASP A 129 0.96 -15.62 -3.90
CA ASP A 129 0.73 -17.02 -3.55
C ASP A 129 1.61 -17.92 -4.41
N ASP A 130 2.51 -18.63 -3.78
CA ASP A 130 3.40 -19.60 -4.41
C ASP A 130 3.05 -20.99 -3.87
N ASP A 131 2.18 -21.67 -4.59
CA ASP A 131 1.71 -23.03 -4.28
C ASP A 131 2.62 -24.13 -4.78
N VAL A 132 3.68 -23.78 -5.51
CA VAL A 132 4.64 -24.73 -6.09
C VAL A 132 5.88 -24.90 -5.22
N THR A 133 6.52 -23.77 -4.84
CA THR A 133 7.77 -23.77 -4.08
C THR A 133 7.59 -23.34 -2.63
N HIS A 134 6.38 -22.91 -2.26
CA HIS A 134 5.98 -22.53 -0.90
C HIS A 134 6.90 -21.46 -0.27
N LEU A 135 7.30 -20.47 -1.07
CA LEU A 135 8.18 -19.38 -0.64
C LEU A 135 7.43 -18.15 -0.12
N SER A 136 6.09 -18.19 -0.11
CA SER A 136 5.26 -17.06 0.31
C SER A 136 5.35 -16.84 1.81
N LEU A 137 5.74 -15.62 2.21
CA LEU A 137 5.71 -15.24 3.63
C LEU A 137 4.27 -15.10 4.11
N PRO A 138 3.97 -15.54 5.34
CA PRO A 138 2.69 -15.24 5.96
C PRO A 138 2.58 -13.74 6.21
N VAL A 139 1.42 -13.17 5.92
CA VAL A 139 1.11 -11.74 6.12
C VAL A 139 0.05 -11.62 7.22
N ASP A 140 0.30 -10.78 8.20
CA ASP A 140 -0.67 -10.38 9.21
C ASP A 140 -1.61 -9.35 8.57
N GLU A 141 -2.76 -9.84 8.06
CA GLU A 141 -3.73 -9.01 7.36
C GLU A 141 -4.46 -8.02 8.26
N ASP A 142 -4.34 -8.14 9.57
CA ASP A 142 -4.90 -7.21 10.53
C ASP A 142 -3.96 -6.04 10.85
N PHE A 143 -2.68 -6.14 10.45
CA PHE A 143 -1.74 -5.04 10.63
C PHE A 143 -2.13 -3.84 9.77
N ARG A 144 -2.34 -2.71 10.41
CA ARG A 144 -2.65 -1.43 9.77
C ARG A 144 -1.79 -0.33 10.36
N ILE A 145 -1.37 0.58 9.51
CA ILE A 145 -0.78 1.85 9.93
C ILE A 145 -1.92 2.87 9.97
N ALA A 146 -2.15 3.46 11.14
CA ALA A 146 -3.16 4.50 11.25
C ALA A 146 -2.75 5.69 10.36
N PRO A 147 -3.56 6.08 9.37
CA PRO A 147 -3.24 7.22 8.54
C PRO A 147 -3.24 8.50 9.35
N GLU A 148 -2.24 9.36 9.13
CA GLU A 148 -2.23 10.69 9.70
C GLU A 148 -3.14 11.60 8.88
N GLY A 149 -4.37 11.78 9.33
CA GLY A 149 -5.38 12.62 8.66
C GLY A 149 -6.57 11.81 8.14
N LEU A 150 -7.26 12.34 7.15
CA LEU A 150 -8.51 11.79 6.63
C LEU A 150 -8.25 10.95 5.39
N THR A 151 -8.92 9.81 5.33
CA THR A 151 -8.94 8.92 4.16
C THR A 151 -10.33 8.85 3.54
N ALA A 152 -10.39 8.86 2.21
CA ALA A 152 -11.66 8.79 1.49
C ALA A 152 -11.56 7.85 0.29
N VAL A 153 -12.67 7.18 -0.03
CA VAL A 153 -12.78 6.33 -1.22
C VAL A 153 -14.05 6.69 -1.98
N PHE A 154 -13.91 6.92 -3.29
CA PHE A 154 -15.04 7.27 -4.16
C PHE A 154 -15.23 6.16 -5.18
N PHE A 155 -16.41 5.60 -5.22
CA PHE A 155 -16.85 4.60 -6.19
C PHE A 155 -17.74 5.24 -7.25
N GLY A 156 -17.45 4.97 -8.51
CA GLY A 156 -18.23 5.47 -9.63
C GLY A 156 -17.99 4.68 -10.92
N LEU A 157 -18.50 5.19 -12.01
CA LEU A 157 -18.33 4.62 -13.34
C LEU A 157 -17.45 5.52 -14.21
N GLY A 158 -16.86 4.92 -15.23
CA GLY A 158 -16.15 5.68 -16.27
C GLY A 158 -17.07 6.71 -16.90
N ALA A 159 -16.62 7.97 -16.94
CA ALA A 159 -17.32 9.13 -17.53
C ALA A 159 -18.54 9.66 -16.74
N ASP A 160 -18.80 9.21 -15.50
CA ASP A 160 -19.88 9.74 -14.66
C ASP A 160 -19.48 10.98 -13.82
N GLY A 161 -18.25 11.47 -13.99
CA GLY A 161 -17.75 12.63 -13.25
C GLY A 161 -17.06 12.32 -11.93
N THR A 162 -17.15 11.10 -11.39
CA THR A 162 -16.57 10.70 -10.09
C THR A 162 -15.07 10.98 -10.01
N VAL A 163 -14.30 10.58 -11.00
CA VAL A 163 -12.85 10.83 -11.03
C VAL A 163 -12.54 12.33 -11.10
N GLY A 164 -13.38 13.10 -11.80
CA GLY A 164 -13.29 14.56 -11.86
C GLY A 164 -13.53 15.19 -10.49
N ALA A 165 -14.56 14.76 -9.78
CA ALA A 165 -14.87 15.21 -8.42
C ALA A 165 -13.73 14.87 -7.45
N ALA A 166 -13.23 13.64 -7.47
CA ALA A 166 -12.11 13.22 -6.66
C ALA A 166 -10.82 14.03 -6.92
N LYS A 167 -10.48 14.29 -8.19
CA LYS A 167 -9.34 15.15 -8.56
C LYS A 167 -9.52 16.60 -8.09
N ASN A 168 -10.73 17.13 -8.18
CA ASN A 168 -11.03 18.47 -7.70
C ASN A 168 -10.92 18.56 -6.17
N SER A 169 -11.40 17.56 -5.45
CA SER A 169 -11.22 17.48 -3.97
C SER A 169 -9.75 17.52 -3.58
N VAL A 170 -8.89 16.72 -4.24
CA VAL A 170 -7.45 16.75 -4.04
C VAL A 170 -6.86 18.14 -4.29
N LYS A 171 -7.26 18.79 -5.41
CA LYS A 171 -6.74 20.12 -5.76
C LYS A 171 -7.18 21.21 -4.77
N ILE A 172 -8.45 21.20 -4.38
CA ILE A 172 -9.01 22.20 -3.45
C ILE A 172 -8.29 22.09 -2.08
N ILE A 173 -8.20 20.88 -1.53
CA ILE A 173 -7.58 20.67 -0.22
C ILE A 173 -6.09 20.95 -0.26
N ALA A 174 -5.37 20.51 -1.31
CA ALA A 174 -3.95 20.78 -1.47
C ALA A 174 -3.62 22.25 -1.75
N SER A 175 -4.60 23.10 -2.07
CA SER A 175 -4.40 24.55 -2.22
C SER A 175 -4.44 25.31 -0.88
N GLU A 176 -4.93 24.67 0.18
CA GLU A 176 -4.93 25.26 1.51
C GLU A 176 -3.52 25.21 2.13
N PRO A 177 -3.10 26.24 2.88
CA PRO A 177 -1.83 26.23 3.58
C PRO A 177 -1.72 25.03 4.55
N ASP A 178 -0.54 24.43 4.59
CA ASP A 178 -0.22 23.28 5.47
C ASP A 178 -1.13 22.07 5.29
N ARG A 179 -1.72 21.92 4.11
CA ARG A 179 -2.49 20.74 3.72
C ARG A 179 -1.83 19.98 2.58
N TYR A 180 -1.78 18.68 2.74
CA TYR A 180 -1.29 17.75 1.73
C TYR A 180 -2.41 16.83 1.29
N ALA A 181 -2.44 16.49 0.02
CA ALA A 181 -3.43 15.60 -0.56
C ALA A 181 -2.80 14.65 -1.57
N GLN A 182 -3.22 13.40 -1.55
CA GLN A 182 -2.81 12.38 -2.51
C GLN A 182 -4.05 11.70 -3.07
N GLY A 183 -4.07 11.44 -4.36
CA GLY A 183 -5.11 10.65 -5.02
C GLY A 183 -4.50 9.50 -5.81
N TYR A 184 -5.02 8.31 -5.63
CA TYR A 184 -4.72 7.12 -6.41
C TYR A 184 -6.00 6.61 -7.08
N PHE A 185 -5.95 6.38 -8.40
CA PHE A 185 -7.14 6.08 -9.19
C PHE A 185 -7.02 4.70 -9.83
N VAL A 186 -7.94 3.81 -9.48
CA VAL A 186 -8.04 2.47 -10.06
C VAL A 186 -9.13 2.47 -11.11
N TYR A 187 -8.80 1.95 -12.29
CA TYR A 187 -9.73 1.82 -13.41
C TYR A 187 -9.86 0.35 -13.78
N ASP A 188 -11.09 -0.13 -13.92
CA ASP A 188 -11.32 -1.42 -14.55
C ASP A 188 -10.93 -1.32 -16.04
N SER A 189 -10.26 -2.34 -16.57
CA SER A 189 -9.82 -2.39 -17.96
C SER A 189 -10.93 -2.58 -18.98
N ARG A 190 -12.18 -2.78 -18.55
CA ARG A 190 -13.35 -2.91 -19.43
C ARG A 190 -13.71 -1.58 -20.08
N LYS A 191 -14.09 -1.63 -21.35
CA LYS A 191 -14.57 -0.45 -22.09
C LYS A 191 -15.98 -0.09 -21.63
N SER A 192 -16.28 1.22 -21.51
CA SER A 192 -17.60 1.80 -21.24
C SER A 192 -18.38 1.21 -20.04
N GLY A 193 -18.66 2.03 -19.06
CA GLY A 193 -19.29 1.61 -17.80
C GLY A 193 -18.34 0.86 -16.83
N ALA A 194 -17.04 0.94 -17.07
CA ALA A 194 -16.01 0.40 -16.18
C ALA A 194 -16.09 1.10 -14.81
N THR A 195 -16.03 0.32 -13.76
CA THR A 195 -15.96 0.84 -12.40
C THR A 195 -14.67 1.62 -12.17
N THR A 196 -14.76 2.74 -11.50
CA THR A 196 -13.63 3.53 -11.04
C THR A 196 -13.63 3.61 -9.52
N VAL A 197 -12.47 3.42 -8.92
CA VAL A 197 -12.27 3.58 -7.48
C VAL A 197 -11.17 4.59 -7.25
N SER A 198 -11.50 5.70 -6.58
CA SER A 198 -10.55 6.76 -6.28
C SER A 198 -10.22 6.72 -4.78
N HIS A 199 -8.96 6.47 -4.45
CA HIS A 199 -8.45 6.46 -3.09
C HIS A 199 -7.78 7.79 -2.78
N LEU A 200 -8.26 8.51 -1.79
CA LEU A 200 -7.78 9.84 -1.43
C LEU A 200 -7.23 9.86 -0.01
N ARG A 201 -6.16 10.60 0.20
CA ARG A 201 -5.58 10.86 1.51
C ARG A 201 -5.36 12.36 1.67
N PHE A 202 -5.68 12.87 2.85
CA PHE A 202 -5.52 14.27 3.21
C PHE A 202 -4.85 14.36 4.58
N GLY A 203 -3.85 15.23 4.73
CA GLY A 203 -3.10 15.32 5.98
C GLY A 203 -2.40 16.67 6.16
N SER A 204 -1.73 16.83 7.31
CA SER A 204 -0.91 17.99 7.65
C SER A 204 0.57 17.82 7.29
N ARG A 205 0.97 16.66 6.82
CA ARG A 205 2.33 16.32 6.37
C ARG A 205 2.33 15.76 4.96
N PRO A 206 3.47 15.80 4.25
CA PRO A 206 3.62 15.16 2.94
C PRO A 206 3.21 13.69 2.97
N ILE A 207 2.36 13.29 2.04
CA ILE A 207 1.83 11.93 1.92
C ILE A 207 2.61 11.20 0.81
N ASP A 208 3.21 10.08 1.15
CA ASP A 208 3.95 9.22 0.22
C ASP A 208 3.54 7.76 0.46
N ALA A 209 2.25 7.46 0.26
CA ALA A 209 1.64 6.16 0.48
C ALA A 209 1.16 5.58 -0.87
N PRO A 210 1.97 4.73 -1.55
CA PRO A 210 1.63 4.21 -2.88
C PRO A 210 0.63 3.04 -2.85
N HIS A 211 0.28 2.55 -1.67
CA HIS A 211 -0.74 1.51 -1.48
C HIS A 211 -2.17 2.10 -1.43
N LEU A 212 -3.17 1.26 -1.65
CA LEU A 212 -4.57 1.66 -1.62
C LEU A 212 -5.02 2.03 -0.19
N VAL A 213 -6.09 2.81 -0.07
CA VAL A 213 -6.78 3.03 1.21
C VAL A 213 -7.52 1.74 1.57
N ASP A 214 -7.22 1.20 2.71
CA ASP A 214 -7.82 -0.03 3.26
C ASP A 214 -8.85 0.26 4.38
N ALA A 215 -8.85 1.48 4.91
CA ALA A 215 -9.82 1.94 5.89
C ALA A 215 -10.13 3.43 5.64
N ALA A 216 -11.39 3.76 5.34
CA ALA A 216 -11.82 5.10 4.94
C ALA A 216 -12.70 5.78 6.00
N ASP A 217 -12.43 7.05 6.24
CA ASP A 217 -13.26 7.93 7.07
C ASP A 217 -14.47 8.45 6.28
N PHE A 218 -14.36 8.48 4.95
CA PHE A 218 -15.41 8.93 4.05
C PHE A 218 -15.52 8.00 2.85
N VAL A 219 -16.71 7.50 2.55
CA VAL A 219 -17.00 6.68 1.38
C VAL A 219 -18.07 7.34 0.55
N ALA A 220 -17.80 7.63 -0.73
CA ALA A 220 -18.79 8.13 -1.66
C ALA A 220 -19.13 7.05 -2.70
N VAL A 221 -20.42 6.80 -2.91
CA VAL A 221 -20.93 5.89 -3.94
C VAL A 221 -21.82 6.67 -4.88
N HIS A 222 -21.28 7.06 -6.05
CA HIS A 222 -21.94 7.93 -7.00
C HIS A 222 -22.92 7.23 -7.94
N GLN A 223 -23.01 5.91 -7.84
CA GLN A 223 -23.98 5.10 -8.59
C GLN A 223 -24.60 4.09 -7.64
N PHE A 224 -25.91 4.21 -7.38
CA PHE A 224 -26.62 3.36 -6.43
C PHE A 224 -26.42 1.85 -6.70
N GLU A 225 -26.40 1.45 -7.97
CA GLU A 225 -26.22 0.06 -8.38
C GLU A 225 -24.88 -0.56 -7.96
N LEU A 226 -23.87 0.26 -7.61
CA LEU A 226 -22.59 -0.26 -7.14
C LEU A 226 -22.69 -0.87 -5.73
N LEU A 227 -23.68 -0.45 -4.93
CA LEU A 227 -23.95 -1.04 -3.63
C LEU A 227 -24.42 -2.51 -3.73
N GLU A 228 -25.03 -2.88 -4.87
CA GLU A 228 -25.46 -4.25 -5.14
C GLU A 228 -24.36 -5.12 -5.75
N ARG A 229 -23.37 -4.49 -6.42
CA ARG A 229 -22.39 -5.20 -7.27
C ARG A 229 -21.03 -5.37 -6.64
N MET A 230 -20.70 -4.58 -5.64
CA MET A 230 -19.36 -4.56 -5.04
C MET A 230 -19.46 -4.23 -3.54
N PRO A 231 -18.47 -4.71 -2.77
CA PRO A 231 -18.38 -4.45 -1.33
C PRO A 231 -17.88 -3.02 -1.04
N THR A 232 -18.65 -2.00 -1.49
CA THR A 232 -18.24 -0.59 -1.41
C THR A 232 -18.03 -0.10 0.01
N LEU A 233 -18.77 -0.65 0.99
CA LEU A 233 -18.70 -0.24 2.39
C LEU A 233 -17.71 -1.05 3.23
N ASP A 234 -17.06 -2.07 2.66
CA ASP A 234 -16.07 -2.86 3.41
C ASP A 234 -14.91 -2.03 3.91
N LEU A 235 -14.56 -0.99 3.16
CA LEU A 235 -13.49 -0.06 3.52
C LEU A 235 -13.90 1.01 4.54
N ALA A 236 -15.20 1.15 4.87
CA ALA A 236 -15.66 2.17 5.80
C ALA A 236 -15.22 1.84 7.24
N LYS A 237 -14.54 2.76 7.90
CA LYS A 237 -14.27 2.67 9.34
C LYS A 237 -15.57 2.74 10.14
N ARG A 238 -15.54 2.29 11.38
CA ARG A 238 -16.66 2.55 12.30
C ARG A 238 -16.87 4.06 12.46
N GLY A 239 -18.11 4.53 12.34
CA GLY A 239 -18.45 5.95 12.39
C GLY A 239 -18.07 6.75 11.14
N ALA A 240 -17.71 6.11 10.06
CA ALA A 240 -17.38 6.79 8.80
C ALA A 240 -18.63 7.42 8.18
N THR A 241 -18.42 8.52 7.45
CA THR A 241 -19.48 9.14 6.64
C THR A 241 -19.59 8.43 5.30
N VAL A 242 -20.82 8.08 4.92
CA VAL A 242 -21.15 7.44 3.64
C VAL A 242 -22.08 8.37 2.85
N LEU A 243 -21.66 8.79 1.67
CA LEU A 243 -22.46 9.58 0.74
C LEU A 243 -22.92 8.72 -0.43
N VAL A 244 -24.20 8.59 -0.63
CA VAL A 244 -24.80 7.82 -1.72
C VAL A 244 -25.58 8.73 -2.65
N THR A 245 -25.25 8.69 -3.94
CA THR A 245 -26.14 9.25 -4.96
C THR A 245 -27.24 8.26 -5.25
N SER A 246 -28.48 8.66 -4.98
CA SER A 246 -29.66 7.80 -5.11
C SER A 246 -30.84 8.53 -5.72
N PRO A 247 -31.54 7.93 -6.69
CA PRO A 247 -32.75 8.52 -7.28
C PRO A 247 -33.99 8.33 -6.38
N TYR A 248 -33.87 7.66 -5.25
CA TYR A 248 -34.99 7.26 -4.40
C TYR A 248 -35.30 8.23 -3.26
N GLY A 249 -34.46 9.27 -3.07
CA GLY A 249 -34.68 10.29 -2.05
C GLY A 249 -34.87 9.68 -0.65
N ALA A 250 -35.98 9.96 0.01
CA ALA A 250 -36.29 9.47 1.35
C ALA A 250 -36.47 7.94 1.42
N ASP A 251 -36.84 7.31 0.31
CA ASP A 251 -37.05 5.84 0.26
C ASP A 251 -35.73 5.08 0.03
N THR A 252 -34.59 5.77 -0.03
CA THR A 252 -33.29 5.13 -0.28
C THR A 252 -32.99 4.03 0.70
N TRP A 253 -33.26 4.24 1.99
CA TRP A 253 -32.99 3.23 3.02
C TRP A 253 -33.68 1.88 2.72
N ASP A 254 -34.95 1.92 2.36
CA ASP A 254 -35.75 0.71 2.07
C ASP A 254 -35.35 0.02 0.76
N ARG A 255 -34.55 0.69 -0.06
CA ARG A 255 -34.02 0.16 -1.32
C ARG A 255 -32.60 -0.38 -1.21
N LEU A 256 -31.88 -0.09 -0.11
CA LEU A 256 -30.55 -0.63 0.11
C LEU A 256 -30.60 -2.15 0.26
N PRO A 257 -29.59 -2.89 -0.28
CA PRO A 257 -29.40 -4.30 0.01
C PRO A 257 -29.32 -4.56 1.53
N GLU A 258 -29.87 -5.69 2.00
CA GLU A 258 -29.90 -6.02 3.43
C GLU A 258 -28.51 -6.10 4.08
N ASP A 259 -27.51 -6.57 3.34
CA ASP A 259 -26.11 -6.62 3.79
C ASP A 259 -25.51 -5.22 3.93
N VAL A 260 -25.83 -4.30 3.03
CA VAL A 260 -25.42 -2.89 3.12
C VAL A 260 -26.07 -2.20 4.32
N GLN A 261 -27.39 -2.38 4.52
CA GLN A 261 -28.09 -1.85 5.70
C GLN A 261 -27.44 -2.36 7.00
N ARG A 262 -27.13 -3.67 7.05
CA ARG A 262 -26.48 -4.28 8.21
C ARG A 262 -25.10 -3.68 8.46
N ILE A 263 -24.27 -3.50 7.44
CA ILE A 263 -22.94 -2.86 7.58
C ILE A 263 -23.06 -1.43 8.13
N ILE A 264 -24.04 -0.67 7.63
CA ILE A 264 -24.30 0.70 8.08
C ILE A 264 -24.63 0.70 9.59
N LEU A 265 -25.53 -0.18 10.02
CA LEU A 265 -25.93 -0.29 11.43
C LEU A 265 -24.80 -0.82 12.32
N ASP A 266 -24.12 -1.89 11.90
CA ASP A 266 -23.10 -2.57 12.70
C ASP A 266 -21.86 -1.69 12.91
N ARG A 267 -21.53 -0.85 11.92
CA ARG A 267 -20.38 0.08 11.99
C ARG A 267 -20.77 1.49 12.39
N ASP A 268 -22.04 1.76 12.69
CA ASP A 268 -22.54 3.10 13.08
C ASP A 268 -22.16 4.16 12.03
N LEU A 269 -22.41 3.88 10.75
CA LEU A 269 -22.06 4.76 9.65
C LEU A 269 -23.04 5.91 9.50
N ASP A 270 -22.54 7.12 9.25
CA ASP A 270 -23.34 8.32 9.01
C ASP A 270 -23.74 8.38 7.53
N LEU A 271 -24.97 7.95 7.22
CA LEU A 271 -25.47 7.86 5.83
C LEU A 271 -26.09 9.17 5.36
N TRP A 272 -25.51 9.72 4.29
CA TRP A 272 -26.03 10.87 3.56
C TRP A 272 -26.47 10.44 2.16
N VAL A 273 -27.62 10.95 1.75
CA VAL A 273 -28.20 10.69 0.43
C VAL A 273 -28.34 11.99 -0.34
N VAL A 274 -27.93 11.96 -1.59
CA VAL A 274 -28.07 13.09 -2.51
C VAL A 274 -28.70 12.60 -3.82
N ASP A 275 -29.64 13.36 -4.35
CA ASP A 275 -30.09 13.20 -5.73
C ASP A 275 -29.25 14.13 -6.61
N ALA A 276 -28.43 13.51 -7.46
CA ALA A 276 -27.52 14.23 -8.38
C ALA A 276 -27.78 13.81 -9.83
N ALA A 277 -29.04 13.41 -10.18
CA ALA A 277 -29.44 13.03 -11.52
C ALA A 277 -29.59 14.25 -12.45
#